data_afe2d63a259a89a1afe7bb54113411da
#
_entry.id   afe2d63a259a89a1afe7bb54113411da
#
_cell.length_a   1.000
_cell.length_b   1.000
_cell.length_c   1.000
_cell.angle_alpha   90.00
_cell.angle_beta   90.00
_cell.angle_gamma   90.00
#
_symmetry.space_group_name_H-M   'P 1'
#
loop_
_entity.id
_entity.type
_entity.pdbx_description
1 polymer ?
#
loop_
_entity_poly.entity_id
_entity_poly.type
_entity_poly.pdbx_seq_one_letter_code
_entity_poly.pdbx_strand_id
1 'polypeptide(L)'
;MHATTGKTTKAAASVPFDAAQFLRADDLAGFLAEAVADGDHRALPLALRTAADVLGMAELARRTGLSRETLYRTLSDKGNPRLDTLGAILGAFGLRLTLAPLPEHARKRA
;
A
#
# COMPACT_ATOMS: atom_id res chain seq x y z
N MET A 1 0.76 -7.48 28.01
CA MET A 1 0.67 -7.36 27.80
C MET A 1 0.75 -7.06 27.76
N HIS A 2 0.91 -6.89 27.50
CA HIS A 2 0.99 -6.45 27.19
C HIS A 2 1.46 -6.06 26.79
N ALA A 3 1.65 -6.20 26.81
CA ALA A 3 1.98 -5.71 26.28
C ALA A 3 2.48 -5.17 26.02
N THR A 4 2.62 -5.17 26.01
CA THR A 4 2.89 -4.64 25.59
C THR A 4 3.41 -4.23 25.36
N THR A 5 3.63 -4.31 25.26
CA THR A 5 3.92 -3.90 24.79
C THR A 5 4.49 -3.50 24.53
N GLY A 6 4.73 -3.66 24.54
CA GLY A 6 5.08 -3.33 23.88
C GLY A 6 5.68 -2.85 23.64
N LYS A 7 5.87 -2.68 23.67
CA LYS A 7 6.11 -2.06 23.19
C LYS A 7 6.86 -1.62 22.85
N THR A 8 7.05 -1.65 22.77
CA THR A 8 7.43 -1.12 22.27
C THR A 8 8.07 -0.46 22.27
N THR A 9 8.51 -0.43 22.25
CA THR A 9 8.77 0.22 22.04
C THR A 9 9.34 0.99 22.33
N LYS A 10 9.91 0.99 22.35
CA LYS A 10 10.25 1.83 22.47
C LYS A 10 10.71 2.85 22.00
N ALA A 11 11.76 2.77 22.26
CA ALA A 11 12.29 3.95 21.61
C ALA A 11 11.35 4.49 20.69
N ALA A 12 10.74 3.67 20.29
CA ALA A 12 9.69 4.03 19.46
C ALA A 12 8.74 4.94 20.12
N ALA A 13 8.95 5.14 21.34
CA ALA A 13 8.06 5.98 22.07
C ALA A 13 7.96 7.37 21.48
N SER A 14 9.05 7.86 20.90
CA SER A 14 9.02 9.18 20.34
C SER A 14 8.54 9.20 18.89
N VAL A 15 8.31 8.05 18.31
CA VAL A 15 7.89 7.95 16.92
C VAL A 15 6.40 8.11 16.82
N PRO A 16 5.90 9.10 16.09
CA PRO A 16 4.47 9.29 15.97
C PRO A 16 3.78 8.27 15.08
N PHE A 17 4.53 7.63 14.22
CA PHE A 17 3.97 6.71 13.25
C PHE A 17 3.83 5.31 13.85
N ASP A 18 2.64 4.76 13.76
CA ASP A 18 2.35 3.39 14.18
C ASP A 18 2.20 2.54 12.93
N ALA A 19 3.21 1.73 12.66
CA ALA A 19 3.22 0.92 11.45
C ALA A 19 2.07 -0.07 11.41
N ALA A 20 1.73 -0.65 12.55
CA ALA A 20 0.62 -1.60 12.58
C ALA A 20 -0.69 -0.92 12.23
N GLN A 21 -0.88 0.29 12.72
CA GLN A 21 -2.09 1.04 12.44
C GLN A 21 -2.12 1.48 10.97
N PHE A 22 -0.97 1.80 10.40
CA PHE A 22 -0.89 2.16 8.99
C PHE A 22 -1.38 1.03 8.10
N LEU A 23 -1.18 -0.21 8.51
CA LEU A 23 -1.58 -1.36 7.70
C LEU A 23 -3.04 -1.75 7.89
N ARG A 24 -3.79 -1.04 8.72
CA ARG A 24 -5.22 -1.28 8.80
C ARG A 24 -5.85 -0.90 7.48
N ALA A 25 -6.81 -1.72 7.04
CA ALA A 25 -7.36 -1.58 5.70
C ALA A 25 -7.91 -0.17 5.45
N ASP A 26 -8.62 0.40 6.41
CA ASP A 26 -9.23 1.71 6.22
C ASP A 26 -8.18 2.79 6.04
N ASP A 27 -7.15 2.77 6.89
CA ASP A 27 -6.09 3.79 6.82
C ASP A 27 -5.29 3.65 5.54
N LEU A 28 -4.98 2.40 5.17
CA LEU A 28 -4.22 2.16 3.94
C LEU A 28 -5.03 2.53 2.71
N ALA A 29 -6.32 2.23 2.71
CA ALA A 29 -7.19 2.60 1.59
C ALA A 29 -7.17 4.12 1.40
N GLY A 30 -7.25 4.88 2.48
CA GLY A 30 -7.18 6.35 2.40
C GLY A 30 -5.87 6.83 1.85
N PHE A 31 -4.76 6.24 2.33
CA PHE A 31 -3.44 6.63 1.85
C PHE A 31 -3.30 6.37 0.34
N LEU A 32 -3.72 5.19 -0.10
CA LEU A 32 -3.59 4.84 -1.52
C LEU A 32 -4.54 5.67 -2.38
N ALA A 33 -5.76 5.91 -1.90
CA ALA A 33 -6.71 6.73 -2.64
C ALA A 33 -6.19 8.14 -2.82
N GLU A 34 -5.57 8.70 -1.79
CA GLU A 34 -4.99 10.04 -1.87
C GLU A 34 -3.87 10.09 -2.90
N ALA A 35 -3.06 9.03 -2.97
CA ALA A 35 -1.95 8.99 -3.90
C ALA A 35 -2.40 9.08 -5.35
N VAL A 36 -3.60 8.60 -5.67
CA VAL A 36 -4.11 8.60 -7.04
C VAL A 36 -5.31 9.51 -7.22
N ALA A 37 -5.54 10.42 -6.28
CA ALA A 37 -6.76 11.22 -6.26
C ALA A 37 -6.93 12.09 -7.50
N ASP A 38 -5.83 12.49 -8.12
CA ASP A 38 -5.89 13.32 -9.33
C ASP A 38 -6.05 12.48 -10.60
N GLY A 39 -6.13 11.17 -10.48
CA GLY A 39 -6.29 10.28 -11.61
C GLY A 39 -4.99 9.74 -12.17
N ASP A 40 -3.85 10.11 -11.60
CA ASP A 40 -2.56 9.61 -12.06
C ASP A 40 -2.27 8.26 -11.38
N HIS A 41 -2.75 7.20 -12.01
CA HIS A 41 -2.61 5.86 -11.44
C HIS A 41 -1.15 5.40 -11.37
N ARG A 42 -0.23 6.09 -12.04
CA ARG A 42 1.18 5.71 -12.00
C ARG A 42 1.80 5.93 -10.63
N ALA A 43 1.16 6.71 -9.77
CA ALA A 43 1.62 6.87 -8.39
C ALA A 43 1.35 5.65 -7.53
N LEU A 44 0.47 4.75 -7.98
CA LEU A 44 0.02 3.64 -7.15
C LEU A 44 1.12 2.64 -6.80
N PRO A 45 1.99 2.22 -7.76
CA PRO A 45 3.03 1.25 -7.40
C PRO A 45 3.96 1.73 -6.30
N LEU A 46 4.38 2.99 -6.33
CA LEU A 46 5.25 3.53 -5.28
C LEU A 46 4.52 3.66 -3.96
N ALA A 47 3.25 4.05 -3.99
CA ALA A 47 2.47 4.12 -2.76
C ALA A 47 2.30 2.74 -2.14
N LEU A 48 2.06 1.73 -2.98
CA LEU A 48 1.98 0.35 -2.50
C LEU A 48 3.32 -0.14 -1.97
N ARG A 49 4.43 0.34 -2.54
CA ARG A 49 5.75 -0.02 -2.03
C ARG A 49 5.93 0.44 -0.60
N THR A 50 5.41 1.62 -0.28
CA THR A 50 5.48 2.11 1.10
C THR A 50 4.79 1.13 2.04
N ALA A 51 3.60 0.68 1.68
CA ALA A 51 2.89 -0.29 2.51
C ALA A 51 3.64 -1.62 2.56
N ALA A 52 4.20 -2.03 1.43
CA ALA A 52 4.93 -3.30 1.37
C ALA A 52 6.18 -3.27 2.25
N ASP A 53 6.86 -2.12 2.31
CA ASP A 53 8.04 -2.01 3.16
C ASP A 53 7.66 -2.11 4.64
N VAL A 54 6.50 -1.61 5.03
CA VAL A 54 6.03 -1.73 6.41
C VAL A 54 5.67 -3.17 6.74
N LEU A 55 4.97 -3.85 5.83
CA LEU A 55 4.59 -5.24 6.04
C LEU A 55 5.80 -6.17 5.95
N GLY A 56 6.72 -5.87 5.06
CA GLY A 56 7.85 -6.73 4.74
C GLY A 56 7.61 -7.46 3.44
N MET A 57 8.58 -7.39 2.54
CA MET A 57 8.44 -8.02 1.23
C MET A 57 8.31 -9.54 1.31
N ALA A 58 8.97 -10.16 2.27
CA ALA A 58 8.85 -11.61 2.43
C ALA A 58 7.42 -12.00 2.79
N GLU A 59 6.80 -11.23 3.68
CA GLU A 59 5.42 -11.51 4.07
C GLU A 59 4.47 -11.24 2.92
N LEU A 60 4.71 -10.18 2.17
CA LEU A 60 3.87 -9.88 1.02
C LEU A 60 3.99 -10.98 -0.04
N ALA A 61 5.20 -11.47 -0.27
CA ALA A 61 5.41 -12.57 -1.20
C ALA A 61 4.64 -13.82 -0.75
N ARG A 62 4.67 -14.09 0.57
CA ARG A 62 3.96 -15.24 1.11
C ARG A 62 2.45 -15.10 0.89
N ARG A 63 1.91 -13.91 1.12
CA ARG A 63 0.47 -13.68 1.01
C ARG A 63 -0.03 -13.71 -0.43
N THR A 64 0.79 -13.24 -1.36
CA THR A 64 0.38 -13.11 -2.75
C THR A 64 0.74 -14.32 -3.61
N GLY A 65 1.73 -15.11 -3.17
CA GLY A 65 2.26 -16.17 -4.01
C GLY A 65 3.21 -15.67 -5.07
N LEU A 66 3.54 -14.38 -5.06
CA LEU A 66 4.46 -13.79 -6.04
C LEU A 66 5.88 -13.84 -5.49
N SER A 67 6.86 -13.89 -6.41
CA SER A 67 8.26 -13.85 -6.00
C SER A 67 8.60 -12.46 -5.51
N ARG A 68 9.61 -12.39 -4.63
CA ARG A 68 10.07 -11.09 -4.15
C ARG A 68 10.62 -10.25 -5.30
N GLU A 69 11.27 -10.89 -6.26
CA GLU A 69 11.78 -10.20 -7.43
C GLU A 69 10.64 -9.54 -8.22
N THR A 70 9.55 -10.27 -8.44
CA THR A 70 8.39 -9.72 -9.11
C THR A 70 7.83 -8.53 -8.35
N LEU A 71 7.76 -8.65 -7.01
CA LEU A 71 7.23 -7.56 -6.19
C LEU A 71 8.11 -6.32 -6.28
N TYR A 72 9.43 -6.49 -6.19
CA TYR A 72 10.32 -5.33 -6.28
C TYR A 72 10.20 -4.64 -7.62
N ARG A 73 10.10 -5.42 -8.69
CA ARG A 73 9.96 -4.84 -10.04
C ARG A 73 8.62 -4.15 -10.20
N THR A 74 7.57 -4.76 -9.71
CA THR A 74 6.21 -4.24 -9.86
C THR A 74 5.98 -2.97 -9.03
N LEU A 75 6.53 -2.94 -7.82
CA LEU A 75 6.31 -1.84 -6.88
C LEU A 75 7.47 -0.86 -6.95
N SER A 76 7.70 -0.32 -8.12
CA SER A 76 8.76 0.65 -8.38
C SER A 76 8.17 1.80 -9.19
N ASP A 77 8.97 2.84 -9.38
CA ASP A 77 8.52 4.01 -10.12
C ASP A 77 8.21 3.68 -11.58
N LYS A 78 8.77 2.61 -12.09
CA LYS A 78 8.50 2.15 -13.46
C LYS A 78 7.60 0.93 -13.47
N GLY A 79 7.03 0.58 -12.32
CA GLY A 79 6.18 -0.58 -12.23
C GLY A 79 4.89 -0.42 -13.03
N ASN A 80 4.50 -1.50 -13.66
CA ASN A 80 3.27 -1.52 -14.45
C ASN A 80 2.61 -2.88 -14.21
N PRO A 81 1.97 -3.04 -13.05
CA PRO A 81 1.41 -4.34 -12.70
C PRO A 81 0.24 -4.71 -13.60
N ARG A 82 0.19 -5.99 -13.93
CA ARG A 82 -1.02 -6.53 -14.55
C ARG A 82 -2.15 -6.43 -13.54
N LEU A 83 -3.37 -6.43 -14.06
CA LEU A 83 -4.54 -6.30 -13.20
C LEU A 83 -4.64 -7.41 -12.18
N ASP A 84 -4.33 -8.64 -12.58
CA ASP A 84 -4.37 -9.77 -11.66
C ASP A 84 -3.29 -9.65 -10.57
N THR A 85 -2.12 -9.17 -10.94
CA THR A 85 -1.04 -8.95 -9.98
C THR A 85 -1.43 -7.84 -8.99
N LEU A 86 -1.99 -6.76 -9.50
CA LEU A 86 -2.45 -5.67 -8.65
C LEU A 86 -3.53 -6.16 -7.69
N GLY A 87 -4.48 -6.94 -8.20
CA GLY A 87 -5.53 -7.48 -7.35
C GLY A 87 -4.99 -8.38 -6.25
N ALA A 88 -3.98 -9.18 -6.56
CA ALA A 88 -3.37 -10.04 -5.55
C ALA A 88 -2.70 -9.21 -4.46
N ILE A 89 -1.98 -8.15 -4.85
CA ILE A 89 -1.31 -7.30 -3.88
C ILE A 89 -2.33 -6.58 -3.01
N LEU A 90 -3.35 -5.99 -3.62
CA LEU A 90 -4.39 -5.30 -2.85
C LEU A 90 -5.09 -6.26 -1.91
N GLY A 91 -5.41 -7.48 -2.37
CA GLY A 91 -6.05 -8.47 -1.53
C GLY A 91 -5.21 -8.87 -0.33
N ALA A 92 -3.88 -8.89 -0.50
CA ALA A 92 -2.98 -9.21 0.61
C ALA A 92 -3.07 -8.17 1.73
N PHE A 93 -3.48 -6.96 1.41
CA PHE A 93 -3.68 -5.89 2.39
C PHE A 93 -5.15 -5.76 2.81
N GLY A 94 -6.01 -6.65 2.35
CA GLY A 94 -7.43 -6.58 2.68
C GLY A 94 -8.19 -5.55 1.86
N LEU A 95 -7.67 -5.19 0.70
CA LEU A 95 -8.26 -4.16 -0.14
C LEU A 95 -8.81 -4.73 -1.43
N ARG A 96 -9.70 -4.00 -2.05
CA ARG A 96 -10.21 -4.32 -3.38
C ARG A 96 -10.16 -3.08 -4.24
N LEU A 97 -10.07 -3.30 -5.55
CA LEU A 97 -10.12 -2.19 -6.49
C LEU A 97 -11.56 -1.72 -6.61
N THR A 98 -11.74 -0.41 -6.67
CA THR A 98 -13.04 0.18 -6.89
C THR A 98 -12.87 1.43 -7.75
N LEU A 99 -13.97 2.03 -8.15
CA LEU A 99 -13.94 3.16 -9.05
C LEU A 99 -14.72 4.33 -8.47
N ALA A 100 -14.23 5.52 -8.74
CA ALA A 100 -14.89 6.76 -8.34
C ALA A 100 -14.74 7.76 -9.46
N PRO A 101 -15.66 8.71 -9.60
CA PRO A 101 -15.52 9.73 -10.63
C PRO A 101 -14.26 10.56 -10.39
N LEU A 102 -13.64 10.98 -11.49
CA LEU A 102 -12.53 11.91 -11.37
C LEU A 102 -13.02 13.24 -10.82
N PRO A 103 -12.19 13.92 -10.02
CA PRO A 103 -12.51 15.30 -9.68
C PRO A 103 -12.63 16.12 -10.95
N GLU A 104 -13.47 17.16 -10.89
CA GLU A 104 -13.75 17.92 -12.09
C GLU A 104 -12.50 18.52 -12.72
N HIS A 105 -11.58 19.01 -11.88
CA HIS A 105 -10.35 19.60 -12.41
C HIS A 105 -9.48 18.56 -13.11
N ALA A 106 -9.54 17.31 -12.68
CA ALA A 106 -8.75 16.24 -13.31
C ALA A 106 -9.42 15.75 -14.58
N ARG A 107 -10.76 15.81 -14.63
CA ARG A 107 -11.46 15.38 -15.83
C ARG A 107 -11.14 16.23 -17.05
N LYS A 108 -10.77 17.49 -16.81
CA LYS A 108 -10.43 18.39 -17.91
C LYS A 108 -9.14 18.01 -18.59
N ARG A 109 -8.33 17.16 -18.00
CA ARG A 109 -7.07 16.73 -18.57
C ARG A 109 -7.17 15.43 -19.35
N ALA A 110 -8.30 14.78 -19.26
CA ALA A 110 -8.49 13.48 -19.89
C ALA A 110 -8.79 13.60 -21.40
#